data_eca58e08fb9033d38c690e63aebbcfea
#
_entry.id   eca58e08fb9033d38c690e63aebbcfea
#
_cell.length_a   1.000
_cell.length_b   1.000
_cell.length_c   1.000
_cell.angle_alpha   90.00
_cell.angle_beta   90.00
_cell.angle_gamma   90.00
#
_symmetry.space_group_name_H-M   'P 1'
#
loop_
_entity.id
_entity.type
_entity.pdbx_description
1 polymer ?
#
loop_
_entity_poly.entity_id
_entity_poly.type
_entity_poly.pdbx_seq_one_letter_code
_entity_poly.pdbx_strand_id
1 'polypeptide(L)'
;RLSLVGSEMCIRDRVYTALRNGQVFAGLVYTTDGRLNAFKLKLLEDDKHYFPDYTAAPVVRQAYLDAHPQLAAELKPLAALFDDETMRQLNARVDVDHESPSAVAADFLRQHPIN
;
A
#
# COMPACT_ATOMS: atom_id res chain seq x y z
N ARG A 1 -6.64 4.26 -32.42
CA ARG A 1 -5.91 4.93 -31.33
C ARG A 1 -6.70 4.71 -30.05
N LEU A 2 -6.44 3.66 -29.33
CA LEU A 2 -6.94 3.48 -27.97
C LEU A 2 -6.30 4.58 -27.11
N SER A 3 -7.14 5.49 -26.60
CA SER A 3 -6.70 6.47 -25.62
C SER A 3 -6.29 5.73 -24.36
N LEU A 4 -5.02 5.71 -24.07
CA LEU A 4 -4.44 5.24 -22.81
C LEU A 4 -4.59 6.27 -21.68
N VAL A 5 -5.52 7.20 -21.80
CA VAL A 5 -5.92 8.15 -20.76
C VAL A 5 -7.18 7.60 -20.09
N GLY A 6 -7.01 6.63 -19.32
CA GLY A 6 -8.07 6.02 -18.52
C GLY A 6 -7.41 4.98 -17.65
N SER A 7 -6.44 5.52 -16.96
CA SER A 7 -5.96 5.07 -15.68
C SER A 7 -5.41 3.63 -15.64
N GLU A 8 -4.14 3.57 -15.37
CA GLU A 8 -3.49 2.40 -14.78
C GLU A 8 -4.32 1.81 -13.63
N MET A 9 -5.10 2.62 -12.92
CA MET A 9 -6.02 2.21 -11.86
C MET A 9 -7.15 1.29 -12.39
N CYS A 10 -7.76 1.60 -13.55
CA CYS A 10 -8.79 0.73 -14.14
C CYS A 10 -8.22 -0.59 -14.69
N ILE A 11 -6.97 -0.59 -15.15
CA ILE A 11 -6.30 -1.81 -15.60
C ILE A 11 -5.99 -2.70 -14.40
N ARG A 12 -5.52 -2.14 -13.30
CA ARG A 12 -5.25 -2.87 -12.05
C ARG A 12 -6.52 -3.50 -11.47
N ASP A 13 -7.61 -2.77 -11.39
CA ASP A 13 -8.88 -3.29 -10.89
C ASP A 13 -9.39 -4.48 -11.72
N ARG A 14 -9.15 -4.46 -13.02
CA ARG A 14 -9.49 -5.59 -13.90
C ARG A 14 -8.66 -6.83 -13.64
N VAL A 15 -7.37 -6.70 -13.29
CA VAL A 15 -6.51 -7.85 -12.97
C VAL A 15 -7.03 -8.59 -11.74
N TYR A 16 -7.36 -7.88 -10.67
CA TYR A 16 -7.92 -8.51 -9.47
C TYR A 16 -9.26 -9.21 -9.73
N THR A 17 -10.12 -8.58 -10.49
CA THR A 17 -11.40 -9.17 -10.88
C THR A 17 -11.23 -10.39 -11.79
N ALA A 18 -10.30 -10.33 -12.74
CA ALA A 18 -10.01 -11.45 -13.63
C ALA A 18 -9.41 -12.66 -12.89
N LEU A 19 -8.52 -12.41 -11.92
CA LEU A 19 -7.98 -13.43 -11.03
C LEU A 19 -9.08 -14.07 -10.18
N ARG A 20 -9.91 -13.26 -9.53
CA ARG A 20 -11.03 -13.75 -8.72
C ARG A 20 -12.02 -14.61 -9.52
N ASN A 21 -12.28 -14.23 -10.75
CA ASN A 21 -13.22 -14.91 -11.64
C ASN A 21 -12.58 -16.08 -12.42
N GLY A 22 -11.30 -16.39 -12.20
CA GLY A 22 -10.60 -17.45 -12.92
C GLY A 22 -10.37 -17.19 -14.40
N GLN A 23 -10.48 -15.97 -14.86
CA GLN A 23 -10.23 -15.57 -16.26
C GLN A 23 -8.75 -15.58 -16.60
N VAL A 24 -7.88 -15.37 -15.60
CA VAL A 24 -6.43 -15.52 -15.69
C VAL A 24 -5.95 -16.32 -14.48
N PHE A 25 -4.86 -17.05 -14.64
CA PHE A 25 -4.30 -17.87 -13.54
C PHE A 25 -3.23 -17.13 -12.72
N ALA A 26 -2.64 -16.08 -13.27
CA ALA A 26 -1.67 -15.22 -12.59
C ALA A 26 -1.75 -13.79 -13.11
N GLY A 27 -1.31 -12.82 -12.31
CA GLY A 27 -1.30 -11.40 -12.67
C GLY A 27 -0.37 -10.60 -11.79
N LEU A 28 0.06 -9.44 -12.27
CA LEU A 28 0.89 -8.51 -11.52
C LEU A 28 0.01 -7.73 -10.55
N VAL A 29 0.43 -7.70 -9.28
CA VAL A 29 -0.28 -7.04 -8.18
C VAL A 29 0.73 -6.34 -7.25
N TYR A 30 0.24 -5.47 -6.36
CA TYR A 30 1.05 -4.92 -5.28
C TYR A 30 0.82 -5.69 -3.98
N THR A 31 1.89 -5.93 -3.24
CA THR A 31 1.87 -6.69 -1.99
C THR A 31 1.01 -6.06 -0.89
N THR A 32 0.83 -4.74 -0.96
CA THR A 32 0.05 -3.95 0.02
C THR A 32 -1.42 -3.73 -0.38
N ASP A 33 -1.89 -4.30 -1.49
CA ASP A 33 -3.28 -4.13 -1.95
C ASP A 33 -4.26 -4.92 -1.09
N GLY A 34 -5.24 -4.24 -0.52
CA GLY A 34 -6.24 -4.82 0.39
C GLY A 34 -7.11 -5.92 -0.25
N ARG A 35 -7.27 -5.90 -1.57
CA ARG A 35 -8.05 -6.90 -2.32
C ARG A 35 -7.40 -8.28 -2.35
N LEU A 36 -6.11 -8.40 -2.06
CA LEU A 36 -5.43 -9.69 -1.97
C LEU A 36 -6.11 -10.60 -0.94
N ASN A 37 -6.33 -10.08 0.26
CA ASN A 37 -6.99 -10.82 1.34
C ASN A 37 -8.49 -11.01 1.04
N ALA A 38 -9.17 -9.95 0.59
CA ALA A 38 -10.61 -9.99 0.28
C ALA A 38 -10.95 -11.02 -0.81
N PHE A 39 -10.11 -11.17 -1.81
CA PHE A 39 -10.32 -12.12 -2.92
C PHE A 39 -9.60 -13.45 -2.72
N LYS A 40 -8.96 -13.65 -1.56
CA LYS A 40 -8.20 -14.86 -1.20
C LYS A 40 -7.14 -15.22 -2.25
N LEU A 41 -6.46 -14.21 -2.77
CA LEU A 41 -5.39 -14.38 -3.74
C LEU A 41 -4.08 -14.74 -3.01
N LYS A 42 -3.30 -15.61 -3.62
CA LYS A 42 -1.99 -16.00 -3.09
C LYS A 42 -0.89 -15.20 -3.77
N LEU A 43 -0.08 -14.52 -2.98
CA LEU A 43 1.15 -13.91 -3.45
C LEU A 43 2.20 -14.99 -3.73
N LEU A 44 2.91 -14.83 -4.83
CA LEU A 44 4.11 -15.60 -5.14
C LEU A 44 5.33 -14.77 -4.76
N GLU A 45 6.33 -15.43 -4.24
CA GLU A 45 7.60 -14.81 -3.87
C GLU A 45 8.42 -14.49 -5.13
N ASP A 46 9.03 -13.31 -5.18
CA ASP A 46 9.99 -12.92 -6.22
C ASP A 46 11.40 -13.38 -5.81
N ASP A 47 11.66 -14.67 -5.89
CA ASP A 47 12.93 -15.32 -5.52
C ASP A 47 14.13 -14.86 -6.35
N LYS A 48 13.88 -14.20 -7.48
CA LYS A 48 14.90 -13.68 -8.39
C LYS A 48 15.11 -12.18 -8.34
N HIS A 49 14.38 -11.50 -7.43
CA HIS A 49 14.44 -10.05 -7.28
C HIS A 49 14.28 -9.29 -8.61
N TYR A 50 13.31 -9.73 -9.41
CA TYR A 50 13.01 -9.12 -10.70
C TYR A 50 12.38 -7.73 -10.54
N PHE A 51 11.53 -7.57 -9.53
CA PHE A 51 10.88 -6.31 -9.24
C PHE A 51 11.73 -5.46 -8.28
N PRO A 52 11.88 -4.15 -8.54
CA PRO A 52 12.52 -3.24 -7.57
C PRO A 52 11.66 -3.09 -6.31
N ASP A 53 12.31 -2.76 -5.21
CA ASP A 53 11.62 -2.44 -3.96
C ASP A 53 10.77 -1.18 -4.11
N TYR A 54 9.48 -1.28 -3.85
CA TYR A 54 8.52 -0.17 -3.83
C TYR A 54 8.13 0.18 -2.40
N THR A 55 9.11 0.40 -1.55
CA THR A 55 8.86 0.75 -0.15
C THR A 55 8.40 2.19 -0.03
N ALA A 56 7.30 2.42 0.68
CA ALA A 56 6.86 3.77 1.01
C ALA A 56 7.86 4.43 1.97
N ALA A 57 8.24 5.67 1.68
CA ALA A 57 9.18 6.41 2.52
C ALA A 57 8.70 7.87 2.72
N PRO A 58 8.86 8.44 3.92
CA PRO A 58 8.64 9.87 4.11
C PRO A 58 9.66 10.67 3.28
N VAL A 59 9.18 11.63 2.49
CA VAL A 59 10.02 12.51 1.69
C VAL A 59 9.92 13.93 2.22
N VAL A 60 11.05 14.50 2.58
CA VAL A 60 11.16 15.84 3.17
C VAL A 60 12.18 16.67 2.40
N ARG A 61 11.92 17.96 2.24
CA ARG A 61 12.91 18.88 1.63
C ARG A 61 14.14 18.99 2.54
N GLN A 62 15.33 18.89 1.97
CA GLN A 62 16.59 18.95 2.72
C GLN A 62 16.67 20.19 3.62
N ALA A 63 16.36 21.38 3.09
CA ALA A 63 16.38 22.62 3.87
C ALA A 63 15.43 22.60 5.09
N TYR A 64 14.33 21.85 5.01
CA TYR A 64 13.42 21.70 6.16
C TYR A 64 14.01 20.74 7.19
N LEU A 65 14.62 19.65 6.75
CA LEU A 65 15.29 18.69 7.64
C LEU A 65 16.49 19.32 8.35
N ASP A 66 17.27 20.18 7.66
CA ASP A 66 18.39 20.91 8.23
C ASP A 66 17.94 21.87 9.34
N ALA A 67 16.76 22.48 9.17
CA ALA A 67 16.16 23.36 10.18
C ALA A 67 15.49 22.56 11.34
N HIS A 68 15.13 21.30 11.13
CA HIS A 68 14.42 20.45 12.08
C HIS A 68 15.06 19.06 12.14
N PRO A 69 16.31 18.93 12.63
CA PRO A 69 17.06 17.67 12.59
C PRO A 69 16.42 16.54 13.42
N GLN A 70 15.60 16.88 14.42
CA GLN A 70 14.87 15.91 15.26
C GLN A 70 13.75 15.18 14.48
N LEU A 71 13.27 15.73 13.37
CA LEU A 71 12.15 15.18 12.59
C LEU A 71 12.40 13.73 12.16
N ALA A 72 13.62 13.40 11.74
CA ALA A 72 13.98 12.05 11.34
C ALA A 72 13.83 11.03 12.50
N ALA A 73 14.20 11.45 13.71
CA ALA A 73 14.06 10.63 14.91
C ALA A 73 12.59 10.48 15.32
N GLU A 74 11.78 11.53 15.18
CA GLU A 74 10.35 11.53 15.48
C GLU A 74 9.56 10.66 14.50
N LEU A 75 9.93 10.62 13.21
CA LEU A 75 9.24 9.82 12.20
C LEU A 75 9.65 8.34 12.20
N LYS A 76 10.81 8.00 12.75
CA LYS A 76 11.32 6.63 12.76
C LYS A 76 10.40 5.61 13.46
N PRO A 77 9.82 5.90 14.65
CA PRO A 77 8.87 4.99 15.28
C PRO A 77 7.62 4.77 14.44
N LEU A 78 7.12 5.82 13.78
CA LEU A 78 5.98 5.71 12.88
C LEU A 78 6.29 4.81 11.68
N ALA A 79 7.43 5.01 11.04
CA ALA A 79 7.84 4.22 9.88
C ALA A 79 8.00 2.72 10.22
N ALA A 80 8.41 2.41 11.45
CA ALA A 80 8.58 1.01 11.91
C ALA A 80 7.25 0.26 12.12
N LEU A 81 6.11 0.97 12.15
CA LEU A 81 4.78 0.36 12.29
C LEU A 81 4.23 -0.18 10.96
N PHE A 82 4.81 0.21 9.84
CA PHE A 82 4.30 -0.14 8.52
C PHE A 82 5.13 -1.27 7.91
N ASP A 83 4.53 -2.43 7.84
CA ASP A 83 4.94 -3.55 6.98
C ASP A 83 3.87 -3.81 5.91
N ASP A 84 4.15 -4.72 5.00
CA ASP A 84 3.23 -5.06 3.90
C ASP A 84 1.88 -5.55 4.41
N GLU A 85 1.85 -6.33 5.49
CA GLU A 85 0.60 -6.86 6.04
C GLU A 85 -0.23 -5.76 6.70
N THR A 86 0.39 -4.90 7.50
CA THR A 86 -0.26 -3.74 8.12
C THR A 86 -0.85 -2.82 7.06
N MET A 87 -0.07 -2.48 6.03
CA MET A 87 -0.55 -1.65 4.93
C MET A 87 -1.70 -2.32 4.16
N ARG A 88 -1.63 -3.63 3.95
CA ARG A 88 -2.70 -4.40 3.28
C ARG A 88 -4.01 -4.35 4.06
N GLN A 89 -3.93 -4.48 5.38
CA GLN A 89 -5.11 -4.38 6.25
C GLN A 89 -5.71 -2.98 6.25
N LEU A 90 -4.88 -1.93 6.36
CA LEU A 90 -5.35 -0.54 6.30
C LEU A 90 -5.99 -0.22 4.95
N ASN A 91 -5.36 -0.64 3.86
CA ASN A 91 -5.90 -0.47 2.51
C ASN A 91 -7.20 -1.25 2.30
N ALA A 92 -7.34 -2.45 2.88
CA ALA A 92 -8.59 -3.20 2.79
C ALA A 92 -9.76 -2.47 3.45
N ARG A 93 -9.56 -1.83 4.60
CA ARG A 93 -10.59 -1.02 5.27
C ARG A 93 -11.07 0.14 4.38
N VAL A 94 -10.18 0.74 3.59
CA VAL A 94 -10.54 1.84 2.67
C VAL A 94 -11.15 1.29 1.38
N ASP A 95 -10.50 0.34 0.71
CA ASP A 95 -10.82 -0.08 -0.65
C ASP A 95 -11.97 -1.10 -0.70
N VAL A 96 -12.14 -1.90 0.36
CA VAL A 96 -13.14 -2.98 0.43
C VAL A 96 -14.28 -2.63 1.38
N ASP A 97 -13.96 -2.12 2.58
CA ASP A 97 -14.97 -1.79 3.59
C ASP A 97 -15.49 -0.35 3.46
N HIS A 98 -14.89 0.44 2.55
CA HIS A 98 -15.28 1.82 2.23
C HIS A 98 -15.21 2.79 3.41
N GLU A 99 -14.34 2.53 4.38
CA GLU A 99 -14.05 3.47 5.45
C GLU A 99 -13.29 4.69 4.92
N SER A 100 -13.44 5.85 5.56
CA SER A 100 -12.66 7.01 5.15
C SER A 100 -11.18 6.86 5.55
N PRO A 101 -10.21 7.25 4.69
CA PRO A 101 -8.79 7.16 5.03
C PRO A 101 -8.42 7.87 6.34
N SER A 102 -9.07 8.99 6.63
CA SER A 102 -8.85 9.74 7.87
C SER A 102 -9.32 8.99 9.11
N ALA A 103 -10.45 8.27 9.03
CA ALA A 103 -10.94 7.45 10.14
C ALA A 103 -10.02 6.26 10.40
N VAL A 104 -9.59 5.58 9.33
CA VAL A 104 -8.65 4.44 9.41
C VAL A 104 -7.32 4.88 10.02
N ALA A 105 -6.76 6.00 9.56
CA ALA A 105 -5.51 6.55 10.10
C ALA A 105 -5.63 6.96 11.56
N ALA A 106 -6.72 7.64 11.94
CA ALA A 106 -6.95 8.05 13.32
C ALA A 106 -7.12 6.86 14.25
N ASP A 107 -7.77 5.79 13.79
CA ASP A 107 -7.94 4.56 14.56
C ASP A 107 -6.60 3.85 14.74
N PHE A 108 -5.83 3.71 13.66
CA PHE A 108 -4.50 3.11 13.71
C PHE A 108 -3.56 3.82 14.69
N LEU A 109 -3.52 5.16 14.65
CA LEU A 109 -2.68 5.95 15.57
C LEU A 109 -3.15 5.87 17.04
N ARG A 110 -4.44 5.69 17.30
CA ARG A 110 -4.93 5.43 18.67
C ARG A 110 -4.46 4.08 19.21
N GLN A 111 -4.38 3.08 18.34
CA GLN A 111 -3.93 1.74 18.73
C GLN A 111 -2.40 1.66 18.89
N HIS A 112 -1.66 2.57 18.23
CA HIS A 112 -0.21 2.64 18.24
C HIS A 112 0.26 4.04 18.65
N PRO A 113 0.13 4.41 19.94
CA PRO A 113 0.55 5.73 20.40
C PRO A 113 2.05 5.91 20.19
N ILE A 114 2.41 6.95 19.46
CA ILE A 114 3.80 7.35 19.22
C ILE A 114 4.17 8.34 20.33
N ASN A 115 5.04 7.92 21.24
CA ASN A 115 5.58 8.74 22.32
C ASN A 115 6.86 9.46 21.88
#